data_ee3b5d56d6bde8bdef5717a3168a177d
#
_entry.id   ee3b5d56d6bde8bdef5717a3168a177d
#
_cell.length_a   1.000
_cell.length_b   1.000
_cell.length_c   1.000
_cell.angle_alpha   90.00
_cell.angle_beta   90.00
_cell.angle_gamma   90.00
#
_symmetry.space_group_name_H-M   'P 1'
#
loop_
_entity.id
_entity.type
_entity.pdbx_description
1 polymer ?
#
loop_
_entity_poly.entity_id
_entity_poly.type
_entity_poly.pdbx_seq_one_letter_code
_entity_poly.pdbx_strand_id
1 'polypeptide(L)'
;MHDELTANDIKKMEDEIEYRKLVVRKKALDDVKVARAQGDLSENFEYKAAKQFKNQNESRIRYLEKMIKTAVVISDESKDDEVGMFNTVDVYFEDDDETETYKIVTTVRGNSLKNLISKESPLGAAIFGHKVGDRCEVKVNDDYSYFVKIMKIENTVDDGSDDLHKF
;
A
#
# COMPACT_ATOMS: atom_id res chain seq x y z
N MET A 1 4.80 -3.12 16.03
CA MET A 1 4.46 -1.84 15.37
C MET A 1 3.12 -1.99 14.69
N HIS A 2 2.26 -1.01 14.85
CA HIS A 2 0.92 -1.02 14.25
C HIS A 2 0.87 -0.03 13.11
N ASP A 3 0.26 -0.43 11.99
CA ASP A 3 0.12 0.47 10.86
C ASP A 3 -0.96 1.51 11.12
N GLU A 4 -0.70 2.73 10.68
CA GLU A 4 -1.68 3.80 10.71
C GLU A 4 -2.54 3.71 9.46
N LEU A 5 -3.85 3.54 9.64
CA LEU A 5 -4.81 3.34 8.57
C LEU A 5 -5.98 4.32 8.69
N THR A 6 -6.51 4.77 7.56
CA THR A 6 -7.74 5.56 7.54
C THR A 6 -8.96 4.65 7.55
N ALA A 7 -10.13 5.23 7.84
CA ALA A 7 -11.39 4.50 7.77
C ALA A 7 -11.64 3.91 6.37
N ASN A 8 -11.23 4.62 5.30
CA ASN A 8 -11.34 4.12 3.93
C ASN A 8 -10.43 2.92 3.68
N ASP A 9 -9.23 2.91 4.24
CA ASP A 9 -8.33 1.75 4.15
C ASP A 9 -8.99 0.53 4.76
N ILE A 10 -9.54 0.68 5.96
CA ILE A 10 -10.20 -0.42 6.69
C ILE A 10 -11.40 -0.94 5.90
N LYS A 11 -12.20 -0.04 5.34
CA LYS A 11 -13.34 -0.43 4.51
C LYS A 11 -12.89 -1.22 3.27
N LYS A 12 -11.86 -0.77 2.58
CA LYS A 12 -11.30 -1.49 1.43
C LYS A 12 -10.82 -2.88 1.83
N MET A 13 -10.18 -3.01 2.97
CA MET A 13 -9.72 -4.29 3.50
C MET A 13 -10.88 -5.22 3.84
N GLU A 14 -11.92 -4.69 4.49
CA GLU A 14 -13.13 -5.45 4.81
C GLU A 14 -13.83 -5.94 3.55
N ASP A 15 -13.96 -5.08 2.53
CA ASP A 15 -14.56 -5.44 1.25
C ASP A 15 -13.75 -6.52 0.54
N GLU A 16 -12.42 -6.45 0.56
CA GLU A 16 -11.55 -7.48 -0.02
C GLU A 16 -11.70 -8.82 0.74
N ILE A 17 -11.73 -8.78 2.07
CA ILE A 17 -11.94 -9.99 2.90
C ILE A 17 -13.27 -10.64 2.54
N GLU A 18 -14.33 -9.87 2.47
CA GLU A 18 -15.66 -10.39 2.12
C GLU A 18 -15.66 -11.05 0.74
N TYR A 19 -15.11 -10.38 -0.27
CA TYR A 19 -14.98 -10.93 -1.62
C TYR A 19 -14.17 -12.22 -1.63
N ARG A 20 -13.05 -12.26 -0.92
CA ARG A 20 -12.20 -13.45 -0.84
C ARG A 20 -12.86 -14.62 -0.14
N LYS A 21 -13.66 -14.36 0.87
CA LYS A 21 -14.41 -15.40 1.60
C LYS A 21 -15.60 -15.92 0.80
N LEU A 22 -16.36 -15.03 0.16
CA LEU A 22 -17.61 -15.39 -0.52
C LEU A 22 -17.39 -15.87 -1.96
N VAL A 23 -16.41 -15.35 -2.67
CA VAL A 23 -16.20 -15.63 -4.10
C VAL A 23 -14.93 -16.42 -4.35
N VAL A 24 -13.77 -15.88 -3.96
CA VAL A 24 -12.46 -16.49 -4.30
C VAL A 24 -12.27 -17.81 -3.58
N ARG A 25 -12.59 -17.89 -2.30
CA ARG A 25 -12.47 -19.13 -1.51
C ARG A 25 -13.31 -20.26 -2.11
N LYS A 26 -14.55 -19.95 -2.45
CA LYS A 26 -15.45 -20.94 -3.05
C LYS A 26 -14.88 -21.50 -4.35
N LYS A 27 -14.44 -20.60 -5.25
CA LYS A 27 -13.84 -21.01 -6.51
C LYS A 27 -12.55 -21.82 -6.31
N ALA A 28 -11.70 -21.38 -5.38
CA ALA A 28 -10.45 -22.06 -5.06
C ALA A 28 -10.70 -23.48 -4.54
N LEU A 29 -11.70 -23.67 -3.70
CA LEU A 29 -12.06 -24.99 -3.18
C LEU A 29 -12.61 -25.89 -4.28
N ASP A 30 -13.43 -25.35 -5.19
CA ASP A 30 -13.96 -26.10 -6.33
C ASP A 30 -12.82 -26.50 -7.28
N ASP A 31 -11.88 -25.62 -7.56
CA ASP A 31 -10.72 -25.90 -8.42
C ASP A 31 -9.85 -27.02 -7.85
N VAL A 32 -9.61 -27.01 -6.52
CA VAL A 32 -8.87 -28.09 -5.85
C VAL A 32 -9.62 -29.42 -5.98
N LYS A 33 -10.93 -29.40 -5.77
CA LYS A 33 -11.78 -30.58 -5.86
C LYS A 33 -11.75 -31.19 -7.27
N VAL A 34 -11.89 -30.35 -8.29
CA VAL A 34 -11.85 -30.77 -9.69
C VAL A 34 -10.48 -31.35 -10.04
N ALA A 35 -9.40 -30.67 -9.69
CA ALA A 35 -8.04 -31.13 -9.99
C ALA A 35 -7.71 -32.45 -9.27
N ARG A 36 -8.17 -32.61 -8.02
CA ARG A 36 -7.98 -33.86 -7.26
C ARG A 36 -8.66 -35.05 -7.93
N ALA A 37 -9.81 -34.83 -8.55
CA ALA A 37 -10.56 -35.88 -9.22
C ALA A 37 -9.93 -36.35 -10.55
N GLN A 38 -8.93 -35.61 -11.06
CA GLN A 38 -8.34 -35.88 -12.39
C GLN A 38 -7.15 -36.84 -12.39
N GLY A 39 -6.78 -37.46 -11.28
CA GLY A 39 -5.77 -38.49 -11.28
C GLY A 39 -4.77 -38.48 -10.13
N ASP A 40 -3.54 -38.95 -10.38
CA ASP A 40 -2.50 -39.15 -9.41
C ASP A 40 -2.03 -37.81 -8.84
N LEU A 41 -2.24 -37.62 -7.52
CA LEU A 41 -1.92 -36.38 -6.81
C LEU A 41 -0.42 -36.10 -6.73
N SER A 42 0.44 -37.13 -6.80
CA SER A 42 1.89 -36.94 -6.68
C SER A 42 2.51 -36.23 -7.89
N GLU A 43 1.90 -36.36 -9.07
CA GLU A 43 2.37 -35.76 -10.32
C GLU A 43 1.37 -34.77 -10.92
N ASN A 44 0.31 -34.46 -10.17
CA ASN A 44 -0.76 -33.55 -10.64
C ASN A 44 -0.40 -32.10 -10.39
N PHE A 45 0.18 -31.46 -11.39
CA PHE A 45 0.55 -30.04 -11.34
C PHE A 45 -0.66 -29.12 -11.19
N GLU A 46 -1.80 -29.47 -11.78
CA GLU A 46 -3.05 -28.70 -11.63
C GLU A 46 -3.53 -28.69 -10.18
N TYR A 47 -3.44 -29.84 -9.51
CA TYR A 47 -3.77 -29.96 -8.09
C TYR A 47 -2.83 -29.11 -7.23
N LYS A 48 -1.52 -29.18 -7.49
CA LYS A 48 -0.54 -28.38 -6.75
C LYS A 48 -0.78 -26.87 -6.92
N ALA A 49 -1.04 -26.45 -8.16
CA ALA A 49 -1.32 -25.04 -8.47
C ALA A 49 -2.61 -24.56 -7.79
N ALA A 50 -3.67 -25.38 -7.86
CA ALA A 50 -4.96 -25.07 -7.25
C ALA A 50 -4.84 -24.98 -5.72
N LYS A 51 -4.10 -25.89 -5.10
CA LYS A 51 -3.83 -25.89 -3.66
C LYS A 51 -3.02 -24.66 -3.23
N GLN A 52 -2.01 -24.30 -4.03
CA GLN A 52 -1.19 -23.12 -3.77
C GLN A 52 -2.03 -21.85 -3.83
N PHE A 53 -2.86 -21.71 -4.84
CA PHE A 53 -3.77 -20.55 -5.00
C PHE A 53 -4.73 -20.45 -3.81
N LYS A 54 -5.34 -21.57 -3.40
CA LYS A 54 -6.20 -21.63 -2.22
C LYS A 54 -5.45 -21.14 -0.97
N ASN A 55 -4.24 -21.63 -0.75
CA ASN A 55 -3.45 -21.28 0.42
C ASN A 55 -3.03 -19.80 0.41
N GLN A 56 -2.71 -19.26 -0.75
CA GLN A 56 -2.40 -17.83 -0.93
C GLN A 56 -3.61 -16.96 -0.58
N ASN A 57 -4.81 -17.38 -1.01
CA ASN A 57 -6.04 -16.67 -0.67
C ASN A 57 -6.28 -16.65 0.84
N GLU A 58 -6.11 -17.79 1.52
CA GLU A 58 -6.26 -17.89 2.97
C GLU A 58 -5.22 -17.05 3.71
N SER A 59 -3.98 -17.02 3.20
CA SER A 59 -2.92 -16.19 3.77
C SER A 59 -3.23 -14.70 3.63
N ARG A 60 -3.77 -14.28 2.48
CA ARG A 60 -4.18 -12.89 2.27
C ARG A 60 -5.30 -12.48 3.20
N ILE A 61 -6.30 -13.36 3.40
CA ILE A 61 -7.40 -13.11 4.33
C ILE A 61 -6.86 -12.90 5.75
N ARG A 62 -5.98 -13.79 6.22
CA ARG A 62 -5.38 -13.67 7.57
C ARG A 62 -4.57 -12.38 7.70
N TYR A 63 -3.82 -12.03 6.68
CA TYR A 63 -3.03 -10.79 6.66
C TYR A 63 -3.93 -9.57 6.82
N LEU A 64 -5.00 -9.48 6.03
CA LEU A 64 -5.93 -8.35 6.09
C LEU A 64 -6.66 -8.28 7.43
N GLU A 65 -7.11 -9.42 7.96
CA GLU A 65 -7.77 -9.48 9.27
C GLU A 65 -6.84 -9.01 10.39
N LYS A 66 -5.57 -9.41 10.33
CA LYS A 66 -4.56 -8.98 11.30
C LYS A 66 -4.32 -7.47 11.21
N MET A 67 -4.18 -6.95 9.99
CA MET A 67 -3.97 -5.52 9.76
C MET A 67 -5.10 -4.69 10.34
N ILE A 68 -6.35 -5.09 10.11
CA ILE A 68 -7.52 -4.41 10.65
C ILE A 68 -7.52 -4.46 12.19
N LYS A 69 -7.22 -5.63 12.75
CA LYS A 69 -7.22 -5.83 14.19
C LYS A 69 -6.19 -4.97 14.92
N THR A 70 -5.02 -4.78 14.31
CA THR A 70 -3.89 -4.06 14.93
C THR A 70 -3.73 -2.63 14.46
N ALA A 71 -4.62 -2.16 13.57
CA ALA A 71 -4.50 -0.82 12.99
C ALA A 71 -4.75 0.28 14.01
N VAL A 72 -4.02 1.37 13.84
CA VAL A 72 -4.30 2.65 14.49
C VAL A 72 -5.05 3.50 13.48
N VAL A 73 -6.29 3.86 13.78
CA VAL A 73 -7.13 4.65 12.86
C VAL A 73 -6.71 6.11 12.92
N ILE A 74 -6.37 6.67 11.76
CA ILE A 74 -5.94 8.07 11.63
C ILE A 74 -6.91 8.84 10.73
N SER A 75 -6.93 10.17 10.90
CA SER A 75 -7.64 11.09 10.02
C SER A 75 -6.80 11.38 8.78
N ASP A 76 -7.45 11.62 7.65
CA ASP A 76 -6.83 12.08 6.42
C ASP A 76 -6.83 13.62 6.30
N GLU A 77 -7.24 14.33 7.35
CA GLU A 77 -7.21 15.80 7.38
C GLU A 77 -5.78 16.32 7.37
N SER A 78 -5.53 17.32 6.55
CA SER A 78 -4.23 17.99 6.45
C SER A 78 -4.41 19.50 6.43
N LYS A 79 -3.34 20.23 6.81
CA LYS A 79 -3.30 21.67 6.70
C LYS A 79 -2.98 22.07 5.26
N ASP A 80 -3.55 23.19 4.80
CA ASP A 80 -3.40 23.64 3.41
C ASP A 80 -1.95 23.95 3.02
N ASP A 81 -1.12 24.34 3.98
CA ASP A 81 0.26 24.79 3.74
C ASP A 81 1.33 23.75 4.09
N GLU A 82 0.93 22.56 4.48
CA GLU A 82 1.86 21.49 4.88
C GLU A 82 1.58 20.20 4.10
N VAL A 83 2.65 19.42 3.89
CA VAL A 83 2.51 18.08 3.31
C VAL A 83 1.80 17.18 4.32
N GLY A 84 0.62 16.74 3.98
CA GLY A 84 -0.20 15.84 4.79
C GLY A 84 -0.61 14.59 4.04
N MET A 85 -1.41 13.76 4.70
CA MET A 85 -1.92 12.51 4.10
C MET A 85 -2.76 12.82 2.87
N PHE A 86 -2.56 12.03 1.82
CA PHE A 86 -3.22 12.09 0.52
C PHE A 86 -2.97 13.38 -0.26
N ASN A 87 -2.05 14.24 0.20
CA ASN A 87 -1.62 15.39 -0.57
C ASN A 87 -0.69 14.97 -1.71
N THR A 88 -0.76 15.70 -2.81
CA THR A 88 0.13 15.55 -3.95
C THR A 88 1.21 16.62 -3.89
N VAL A 89 2.47 16.21 -4.00
CA VAL A 89 3.63 17.08 -3.75
C VAL A 89 4.60 16.99 -4.92
N ASP A 90 5.00 18.15 -5.45
CA ASP A 90 6.08 18.24 -6.42
C ASP A 90 7.39 18.41 -5.66
N VAL A 91 8.32 17.51 -5.89
CA VAL A 91 9.60 17.41 -5.18
C VAL A 91 10.75 17.55 -6.17
N TYR A 92 11.65 18.51 -5.90
CA TYR A 92 12.85 18.74 -6.68
C TYR A 92 14.03 17.97 -6.05
N PHE A 93 14.68 17.12 -6.84
CA PHE A 93 15.85 16.35 -6.43
C PHE A 93 17.10 17.11 -6.83
N GLU A 94 17.83 17.62 -5.85
CA GLU A 94 19.02 18.46 -6.10
C GLU A 94 20.12 17.73 -6.85
N ASP A 95 20.34 16.45 -6.55
CA ASP A 95 21.43 15.66 -7.18
C ASP A 95 21.17 15.38 -8.67
N ASP A 96 19.92 15.21 -9.05
CA ASP A 96 19.52 14.84 -10.39
C ASP A 96 19.02 16.02 -11.23
N ASP A 97 18.79 17.16 -10.60
CA ASP A 97 18.18 18.36 -11.22
C ASP A 97 16.85 18.01 -11.90
N GLU A 98 16.01 17.22 -11.22
CA GLU A 98 14.72 16.77 -11.72
C GLU A 98 13.63 17.01 -10.69
N THR A 99 12.41 17.27 -11.17
CA THR A 99 11.22 17.41 -10.33
C THR A 99 10.28 16.26 -10.64
N GLU A 100 9.81 15.57 -9.59
CA GLU A 100 8.83 14.50 -9.70
C GLU A 100 7.66 14.75 -8.75
N THR A 101 6.51 14.21 -9.11
CA THR A 101 5.27 14.36 -8.33
C THR A 101 5.00 13.09 -7.56
N TYR A 102 4.72 13.24 -6.27
CA TYR A 102 4.40 12.12 -5.36
C TYR A 102 3.11 12.41 -4.61
N LYS A 103 2.40 11.34 -4.24
CA LYS A 103 1.25 11.41 -3.34
C LYS A 103 1.57 10.63 -2.07
N ILE A 104 1.29 11.24 -0.92
CA ILE A 104 1.48 10.58 0.38
C ILE A 104 0.25 9.72 0.68
N VAL A 105 0.47 8.44 0.87
CA VAL A 105 -0.61 7.47 1.13
C VAL A 105 -0.27 6.63 2.35
N THR A 106 -1.23 5.84 2.82
CA THR A 106 -0.98 4.86 3.89
C THR A 106 -0.11 3.71 3.37
N THR A 107 0.55 2.99 4.28
CA THR A 107 1.46 1.89 3.92
C THR A 107 0.79 0.83 3.06
N VAL A 108 -0.50 0.59 3.26
CA VAL A 108 -1.24 -0.43 2.51
C VAL A 108 -1.57 -0.03 1.07
N ARG A 109 -1.39 1.25 0.71
CA ARG A 109 -1.64 1.75 -0.65
C ARG A 109 -0.38 2.21 -1.38
N GLY A 110 0.78 2.06 -0.77
CA GLY A 110 2.05 2.45 -1.40
C GLY A 110 2.28 1.72 -2.72
N ASN A 111 2.71 2.47 -3.74
CA ASN A 111 3.02 1.92 -5.05
C ASN A 111 4.06 2.82 -5.73
N SER A 112 5.31 2.39 -5.74
CA SER A 112 6.41 3.18 -6.27
C SER A 112 6.29 3.46 -7.77
N LEU A 113 5.65 2.56 -8.52
CA LEU A 113 5.44 2.76 -9.96
C LEU A 113 4.47 3.90 -10.27
N LYS A 114 3.58 4.20 -9.33
CA LYS A 114 2.61 5.29 -9.44
C LYS A 114 2.99 6.50 -8.57
N ASN A 115 4.20 6.50 -8.01
CA ASN A 115 4.68 7.53 -7.08
C ASN A 115 3.77 7.72 -5.86
N LEU A 116 3.16 6.63 -5.39
CA LEU A 116 2.40 6.59 -4.15
C LEU A 116 3.34 6.13 -3.03
N ILE A 117 3.70 7.04 -2.13
CA ILE A 117 4.66 6.76 -1.06
C ILE A 117 4.03 6.94 0.30
N SER A 118 4.47 6.14 1.28
CA SER A 118 4.00 6.28 2.65
C SER A 118 4.85 7.29 3.40
N LYS A 119 4.30 7.82 4.49
CA LYS A 119 5.07 8.73 5.36
C LYS A 119 6.18 8.01 6.12
N GLU A 120 6.18 6.67 6.15
CA GLU A 120 7.25 5.86 6.73
C GLU A 120 8.40 5.62 5.75
N SER A 121 8.20 5.83 4.45
CA SER A 121 9.28 5.72 3.46
C SER A 121 10.32 6.83 3.69
N PRO A 122 11.58 6.64 3.25
CA PRO A 122 12.60 7.68 3.44
C PRO A 122 12.19 9.05 2.90
N LEU A 123 11.67 9.11 1.68
CA LEU A 123 11.22 10.37 1.08
C LEU A 123 9.97 10.92 1.79
N GLY A 124 8.99 10.06 2.04
CA GLY A 124 7.76 10.48 2.72
C GLY A 124 8.03 11.02 4.12
N ALA A 125 8.88 10.36 4.89
CA ALA A 125 9.26 10.82 6.23
C ALA A 125 9.98 12.17 6.19
N ALA A 126 10.79 12.40 5.16
CA ALA A 126 11.55 13.64 5.03
C ALA A 126 10.66 14.86 4.70
N ILE A 127 9.63 14.68 3.88
CA ILE A 127 8.80 15.77 3.38
C ILE A 127 7.52 15.98 4.19
N PHE A 128 7.05 14.97 4.93
CA PHE A 128 5.79 15.05 5.68
C PHE A 128 5.83 16.19 6.71
N GLY A 129 4.80 17.03 6.71
CA GLY A 129 4.68 18.17 7.62
C GLY A 129 5.47 19.41 7.21
N HIS A 130 6.25 19.34 6.13
CA HIS A 130 7.01 20.48 5.62
C HIS A 130 6.17 21.34 4.66
N LYS A 131 6.70 22.54 4.36
CA LYS A 131 6.02 23.55 3.55
C LYS A 131 6.73 23.74 2.20
N VAL A 132 6.04 24.37 1.26
CA VAL A 132 6.63 24.78 -0.01
C VAL A 132 7.87 25.63 0.24
N GLY A 133 8.96 25.30 -0.45
CA GLY A 133 10.24 25.97 -0.32
C GLY A 133 11.19 25.33 0.68
N ASP A 134 10.71 24.40 1.51
CA ASP A 134 11.55 23.71 2.48
C ASP A 134 12.51 22.75 1.78
N ARG A 135 13.77 22.78 2.24
CA ARG A 135 14.80 21.83 1.83
C ARG A 135 14.85 20.71 2.88
N CYS A 136 14.68 19.50 2.42
CA CYS A 136 14.59 18.33 3.29
C CYS A 136 15.70 17.34 3.00
N GLU A 137 16.33 16.81 4.05
CA GLU A 137 17.29 15.71 3.94
C GLU A 137 16.56 14.38 3.97
N VAL A 138 16.71 13.60 2.91
CA VAL A 138 16.16 12.24 2.81
C VAL A 138 17.23 11.24 3.23
N LYS A 139 17.05 10.62 4.37
CA LYS A 139 17.99 9.62 4.90
C LYS A 139 17.56 8.23 4.45
N VAL A 140 18.36 7.62 3.56
CA VAL A 140 18.10 6.26 3.09
C VAL A 140 18.67 5.25 4.09
N ASN A 141 19.89 5.50 4.57
CA ASN A 141 20.53 4.70 5.61
C ASN A 141 21.62 5.57 6.31
N ASP A 142 22.41 4.97 7.20
CA ASP A 142 23.44 5.69 7.95
C ASP A 142 24.53 6.27 7.06
N ASP A 143 24.77 5.69 5.90
CA ASP A 143 25.86 6.06 4.99
C ASP A 143 25.42 6.90 3.80
N TYR A 144 24.12 6.98 3.54
CA TYR A 144 23.60 7.66 2.34
C TYR A 144 22.38 8.51 2.64
N SER A 145 22.47 9.76 2.23
CA SER A 145 21.34 10.69 2.23
C SER A 145 21.43 11.61 1.02
N TYR A 146 20.32 12.23 0.67
CA TYR A 146 20.27 13.23 -0.39
C TYR A 146 19.29 14.33 0.00
N PHE A 147 19.30 15.45 -0.72
CA PHE A 147 18.46 16.60 -0.41
C PHE A 147 17.41 16.81 -1.49
N VAL A 148 16.23 17.20 -1.05
CA VAL A 148 15.11 17.56 -1.91
C VAL A 148 14.52 18.88 -1.46
N LYS A 149 13.77 19.54 -2.36
CA LYS A 149 13.06 20.76 -2.06
C LYS A 149 11.60 20.61 -2.47
N ILE A 150 10.71 21.07 -1.62
CA ILE A 150 9.27 21.03 -1.89
C ILE A 150 8.91 22.22 -2.78
N MET A 151 8.42 21.93 -3.99
CA MET A 151 8.12 22.93 -5.00
C MET A 151 6.64 23.31 -5.02
N LYS A 152 5.75 22.35 -4.78
CA LYS A 152 4.30 22.56 -4.81
C LYS A 152 3.60 21.53 -3.94
N ILE A 153 2.54 21.95 -3.27
CA ILE A 153 1.66 21.06 -2.50
C ILE A 153 0.23 21.26 -3.02
N GLU A 154 -0.39 20.18 -3.47
CA GLU A 154 -1.82 20.16 -3.77
C GLU A 154 -2.52 19.43 -2.63
N ASN A 155 -3.53 20.08 -2.07
CA ASN A 155 -4.31 19.52 -0.97
C ASN A 155 -5.33 18.50 -1.47
N THR A 156 -4.83 17.46 -2.18
CA THR A 156 -5.66 16.34 -2.65
C THR A 156 -6.11 15.50 -1.46
N VAL A 157 -7.27 14.88 -1.61
CA VAL A 157 -7.88 14.06 -0.57
C VAL A 157 -7.97 12.60 -1.01
N ASP A 158 -8.31 11.73 -0.06
CA ASP A 158 -8.58 10.33 -0.37
C ASP A 158 -9.95 10.20 -1.05
N ASP A 159 -9.93 9.95 -2.35
CA ASP A 159 -11.13 9.72 -3.14
C ASP A 159 -11.49 8.23 -3.27
N GLY A 160 -10.70 7.37 -2.62
CA GLY A 160 -10.91 5.93 -2.67
C GLY A 160 -10.42 5.25 -3.94
N SER A 161 -9.76 6.00 -4.85
CA SER A 161 -9.30 5.46 -6.14
C SER A 161 -8.04 4.60 -6.05
N ASP A 162 -7.22 4.80 -5.01
CA ASP A 162 -5.96 4.08 -4.85
C ASP A 162 -6.21 2.67 -4.30
N ASP A 163 -5.67 1.67 -4.98
CA ASP A 163 -5.82 0.28 -4.59
C ASP A 163 -4.90 -0.10 -3.42
N LEU A 164 -5.32 -1.11 -2.64
CA LEU A 164 -4.45 -1.74 -1.66
C LEU A 164 -3.31 -2.46 -2.38
N HIS A 165 -2.08 -2.33 -1.85
CA HIS A 165 -0.96 -3.03 -2.45
C HIS A 165 -1.08 -4.54 -2.25
N LYS A 166 -0.54 -5.29 -3.20
CA LYS A 166 -0.49 -6.76 -3.14
C LYS A 166 0.76 -7.20 -2.41
N PHE A 167 0.64 -8.30 -1.72
CA PHE A 167 1.80 -8.89 -1.04
C PHE A 167 2.27 -10.15 -1.74
#